data_ca510d0fd87cbe8498374a5213672fd2
#
_entry.id   ca510d0fd87cbe8498374a5213672fd2
#
_cell.length_a   1.000
_cell.length_b   1.000
_cell.length_c   1.000
_cell.angle_alpha   90.00
_cell.angle_beta   90.00
_cell.angle_gamma   90.00
#
_symmetry.space_group_name_H-M   'P 1'
#
loop_
_entity.id
_entity.type
_entity.pdbx_description
1 polymer ?
#
loop_
_entity_poly.entity_id
_entity_poly.type
_entity_poly.pdbx_seq_one_letter_code
_entity_poly.pdbx_strand_id
1 'polypeptide(L)'
;MDYRFTENLILGAAVTYNDLNSDFDKRSTVPGGGVDADGWGGFVYGTYYQDRFYIDGLAGYANSDYDVKRKISISNNNPDVFDGRDIKANVKGSPDSDDYIASIGGGYNFGQGALSYGPYGRLTYLKVEVDDYKDSGAGEFGLNLDVDGQDWKSVTSVLGGQISYASSESIGVLTPQVRLAWVHEYEDDSTKMRATYIDDPRKNTLLAVTDDPDSDYFELGVGISAVFKNGVQAFFNYDTVLGMDDFTIHMFSLGGRWEF
;
A
#
# COMPACT_ATOMS: atom_id res chain seq x y z
N MET A 1 2.73 -19.75 4.48
CA MET A 1 3.38 -21.01 4.87
C MET A 1 4.78 -21.00 4.29
N ASP A 2 5.80 -21.34 5.07
CA ASP A 2 7.18 -21.42 4.59
C ASP A 2 7.77 -22.82 4.90
N TYR A 3 8.79 -23.18 4.15
CA TYR A 3 9.50 -24.45 4.26
C TYR A 3 11.01 -24.21 4.14
N ARG A 4 11.77 -24.81 5.06
CA ARG A 4 13.23 -24.80 5.00
C ARG A 4 13.70 -25.84 3.99
N PHE A 5 14.01 -25.39 2.78
CA PHE A 5 14.39 -26.24 1.67
C PHE A 5 15.81 -26.81 1.82
N THR A 6 16.72 -26.01 2.37
CA THR A 6 18.07 -26.41 2.78
C THR A 6 18.41 -25.75 4.12
N GLU A 7 19.61 -26.02 4.66
CA GLU A 7 20.08 -25.34 5.87
C GLU A 7 20.13 -23.81 5.73
N ASN A 8 20.27 -23.32 4.50
CA ASN A 8 20.46 -21.90 4.19
C ASN A 8 19.31 -21.25 3.41
N LEU A 9 18.33 -22.03 2.92
CA LEU A 9 17.28 -21.54 2.05
C LEU A 9 15.90 -21.84 2.64
N ILE A 10 15.14 -20.78 2.85
CA ILE A 10 13.72 -20.84 3.20
C ILE A 10 12.94 -20.32 2.00
N LEU A 11 11.90 -21.06 1.60
CA LEU A 11 10.94 -20.64 0.58
C LEU A 11 9.54 -20.67 1.18
N GLY A 12 8.70 -19.74 0.78
CA GLY A 12 7.35 -19.67 1.31
C GLY A 12 6.36 -19.10 0.31
N ALA A 13 5.09 -19.26 0.64
CA ALA A 13 3.98 -18.64 -0.05
C ALA A 13 2.99 -18.10 0.97
N ALA A 14 2.28 -17.03 0.59
CA ALA A 14 1.25 -16.41 1.40
C ALA A 14 0.05 -16.06 0.53
N VAL A 15 -1.13 -16.04 1.14
CA VAL A 15 -2.36 -15.50 0.58
C VAL A 15 -2.79 -14.37 1.49
N THR A 16 -3.24 -13.28 0.92
CA THR A 16 -3.74 -12.11 1.65
C THR A 16 -5.16 -11.79 1.21
N TYR A 17 -5.92 -11.22 2.10
CA TYR A 17 -7.18 -10.54 1.83
C TYR A 17 -7.07 -9.12 2.36
N ASN A 18 -7.42 -8.15 1.54
CA ASN A 18 -7.44 -6.74 1.90
C ASN A 18 -8.89 -6.26 1.92
N ASP A 19 -9.20 -5.38 2.85
CA ASP A 19 -10.47 -4.67 2.97
C ASP A 19 -10.14 -3.23 3.39
N LEU A 20 -10.42 -2.28 2.51
CA LEU A 20 -10.13 -0.86 2.69
C LEU A 20 -11.43 -0.07 2.61
N ASN A 21 -11.60 0.85 3.54
CA ASN A 21 -12.71 1.78 3.56
C ASN A 21 -12.17 3.20 3.70
N SER A 22 -12.46 4.07 2.75
CA SER A 22 -11.98 5.45 2.75
C SER A 22 -13.10 6.42 2.41
N ASP A 23 -13.41 7.32 3.33
CA ASP A 23 -14.38 8.39 3.13
C ASP A 23 -13.68 9.70 2.74
N PHE A 24 -14.21 10.39 1.74
CA PHE A 24 -13.75 11.74 1.39
C PHE A 24 -14.23 12.75 2.43
N ASP A 25 -13.33 13.57 2.90
CA ASP A 25 -13.64 14.66 3.84
C ASP A 25 -14.72 15.59 3.28
N LYS A 26 -15.76 15.81 4.07
CA LYS A 26 -16.82 16.78 3.75
C LYS A 26 -16.32 18.19 3.98
N ARG A 27 -15.85 18.84 2.92
CA ARG A 27 -15.50 20.27 2.93
C ARG A 27 -16.56 21.03 2.15
N SER A 28 -16.55 22.38 2.25
CA SER A 28 -17.51 23.25 1.57
C SER A 28 -17.58 23.05 0.04
N THR A 29 -16.56 22.50 -0.57
CA THR A 29 -16.43 22.24 -2.01
C THR A 29 -16.55 20.77 -2.39
N VAL A 30 -16.50 19.85 -1.42
CA VAL A 30 -16.59 18.40 -1.65
C VAL A 30 -17.75 17.85 -0.83
N PRO A 31 -18.87 17.48 -1.47
CA PRO A 31 -20.06 17.02 -0.77
C PRO A 31 -19.93 15.61 -0.14
N GLY A 32 -18.78 15.00 -0.24
CA GLY A 32 -18.48 13.67 0.27
C GLY A 32 -18.47 12.60 -0.81
N GLY A 33 -18.32 11.38 -0.40
CA GLY A 33 -18.12 10.20 -1.22
C GLY A 33 -17.12 9.29 -0.52
N GLY A 34 -16.56 8.34 -1.22
CA GLY A 34 -15.57 7.41 -0.68
C GLY A 34 -15.15 6.39 -1.69
N VAL A 35 -14.18 5.60 -1.32
CA VAL A 35 -13.71 4.43 -2.05
C VAL A 35 -13.66 3.28 -1.06
N ASP A 36 -14.41 2.23 -1.34
CA ASP A 36 -14.27 0.94 -0.67
C ASP A 36 -13.51 0.02 -1.62
N ALA A 37 -12.60 -0.80 -1.12
CA ALA A 37 -11.90 -1.77 -1.93
C ALA A 37 -11.70 -3.06 -1.15
N ASP A 38 -11.94 -4.19 -1.79
CA ASP A 38 -11.61 -5.49 -1.24
C ASP A 38 -10.92 -6.37 -2.30
N GLY A 39 -10.05 -7.25 -1.84
CA GLY A 39 -9.26 -8.02 -2.78
C GLY A 39 -8.46 -9.17 -2.18
N TRP A 40 -8.01 -10.04 -3.07
CA TRP A 40 -7.19 -11.20 -2.73
C TRP A 40 -5.83 -11.11 -3.42
N GLY A 41 -4.79 -11.51 -2.69
CA GLY A 41 -3.43 -11.58 -3.23
C GLY A 41 -2.74 -12.90 -2.92
N GLY A 42 -1.80 -13.27 -3.80
CA GLY A 42 -0.90 -14.40 -3.63
C GLY A 42 0.55 -13.97 -3.77
N PHE A 43 1.41 -14.45 -2.88
CA PHE A 43 2.81 -14.09 -2.84
C PHE A 43 3.68 -15.34 -2.71
N VAL A 44 4.83 -15.34 -3.38
CA VAL A 44 5.92 -16.27 -3.14
C VAL A 44 7.12 -15.48 -2.65
N TYR A 45 7.85 -16.04 -1.69
CA TYR A 45 9.01 -15.38 -1.13
C TYR A 45 10.09 -16.40 -0.78
N GLY A 46 11.30 -15.89 -0.65
CA GLY A 46 12.41 -16.73 -0.23
C GLY A 46 13.50 -15.93 0.44
N THR A 47 14.22 -16.59 1.32
CA THR A 47 15.41 -16.04 1.97
C THR A 47 16.52 -17.04 1.92
N TYR A 48 17.65 -16.62 1.37
CA TYR A 48 18.92 -17.32 1.47
C TYR A 48 19.81 -16.61 2.49
N TYR A 49 20.37 -17.35 3.42
CA TYR A 49 21.31 -16.81 4.40
C TYR A 49 22.52 -17.72 4.54
N GLN A 50 23.67 -17.09 4.66
CA GLN A 50 24.95 -17.78 4.90
C GLN A 50 25.79 -16.94 5.85
N ASP A 51 26.20 -17.55 6.97
CA ASP A 51 26.93 -16.90 8.04
C ASP A 51 26.25 -15.62 8.54
N ARG A 52 26.67 -14.47 8.03
CA ARG A 52 26.22 -13.15 8.47
C ARG A 52 25.47 -12.37 7.40
N PHE A 53 25.45 -12.84 6.18
CA PHE A 53 24.69 -12.18 5.12
C PHE A 53 23.39 -12.92 4.81
N TYR A 54 22.42 -12.18 4.35
CA TYR A 54 21.19 -12.72 3.80
C TYR A 54 20.79 -12.00 2.53
N ILE A 55 20.08 -12.72 1.68
CA ILE A 55 19.39 -12.18 0.51
C ILE A 55 17.95 -12.67 0.58
N ASP A 56 16.99 -11.81 0.39
CA ASP A 56 15.58 -12.15 0.33
C ASP A 56 14.94 -11.62 -0.95
N GLY A 57 13.91 -12.29 -1.39
CA GLY A 57 13.12 -11.91 -2.54
C GLY A 57 11.65 -12.22 -2.32
N LEU A 58 10.80 -11.42 -2.97
CA LEU A 58 9.35 -11.58 -2.96
C LEU A 58 8.82 -11.26 -4.36
N ALA A 59 7.82 -12.03 -4.81
CA ALA A 59 7.01 -11.70 -5.96
C ALA A 59 5.55 -12.02 -5.64
N GLY A 60 4.65 -11.17 -6.09
CA GLY A 60 3.24 -11.31 -5.79
C GLY A 60 2.35 -10.67 -6.83
N TYR A 61 1.10 -11.12 -6.79
CA TYR A 61 -0.01 -10.60 -7.57
C TYR A 61 -1.23 -10.49 -6.66
N ALA A 62 -1.99 -9.41 -6.82
CA ALA A 62 -3.29 -9.25 -6.19
C ALA A 62 -4.29 -8.70 -7.21
N ASN A 63 -5.56 -8.94 -6.94
CA ASN A 63 -6.68 -8.36 -7.66
C ASN A 63 -7.63 -7.78 -6.63
N SER A 64 -8.15 -6.58 -6.90
CA SER A 64 -9.06 -5.88 -5.99
C SER A 64 -10.24 -5.29 -6.76
N ASP A 65 -11.43 -5.42 -6.16
CA ASP A 65 -12.67 -4.80 -6.61
C ASP A 65 -12.85 -3.47 -5.86
N TYR A 66 -13.18 -2.41 -6.58
CA TYR A 66 -13.39 -1.08 -6.01
C TYR A 66 -14.84 -0.63 -6.14
N ASP A 67 -15.36 -0.04 -5.08
CA ASP A 67 -16.63 0.69 -5.08
C ASP A 67 -16.35 2.20 -4.87
N VAL A 68 -16.36 2.95 -5.96
CA VAL A 68 -16.17 4.41 -5.94
C VAL A 68 -17.51 5.10 -5.81
N LYS A 69 -17.65 5.96 -4.80
CA LYS A 69 -18.87 6.74 -4.52
C LYS A 69 -18.57 8.22 -4.62
N ARG A 70 -19.25 8.92 -5.51
CA ARG A 70 -19.10 10.36 -5.74
C ARG A 70 -20.43 11.06 -5.49
N LYS A 71 -20.47 11.97 -4.51
CA LYS A 71 -21.65 12.79 -4.24
C LYS A 71 -21.54 14.12 -4.98
N ILE A 72 -22.58 14.50 -5.67
CA ILE A 72 -22.68 15.77 -6.39
C ILE A 72 -23.73 16.61 -5.69
N SER A 73 -23.39 17.85 -5.37
CA SER A 73 -24.34 18.84 -4.82
C SER A 73 -23.99 20.23 -5.36
N ILE A 74 -24.78 20.68 -6.31
CA ILE A 74 -24.59 21.98 -6.97
C ILE A 74 -25.89 22.79 -6.76
N SER A 75 -25.77 23.94 -6.10
CA SER A 75 -26.90 24.89 -5.98
C SER A 75 -27.12 25.59 -7.30
N ASN A 76 -28.34 25.52 -7.80
CA ASN A 76 -28.72 26.11 -9.07
C ASN A 76 -29.79 27.17 -8.90
N ASN A 77 -29.44 28.43 -9.18
CA ASN A 77 -30.35 29.56 -9.15
C ASN A 77 -30.78 30.02 -10.56
N ASN A 78 -30.37 29.31 -11.62
CA ASN A 78 -30.72 29.67 -12.99
C ASN A 78 -31.97 28.88 -13.44
N PRO A 79 -33.15 29.57 -13.68
CA PRO A 79 -34.35 28.88 -14.09
C PRO A 79 -34.28 28.26 -15.48
N ASP A 80 -33.32 28.67 -16.32
CA ASP A 80 -33.11 28.12 -17.66
C ASP A 80 -32.34 26.78 -17.64
N VAL A 81 -31.81 26.40 -16.47
CA VAL A 81 -31.06 25.15 -16.26
C VAL A 81 -31.82 24.30 -15.24
N PHE A 82 -32.31 23.14 -15.65
CA PHE A 82 -33.09 22.21 -14.82
C PHE A 82 -34.20 22.90 -14.00
N ASP A 83 -34.86 23.92 -14.55
CA ASP A 83 -35.95 24.74 -13.91
C ASP A 83 -35.51 25.35 -12.56
N GLY A 84 -34.24 25.71 -12.41
CA GLY A 84 -33.70 26.28 -11.18
C GLY A 84 -33.53 25.27 -10.02
N ARG A 85 -33.70 23.98 -10.28
CA ARG A 85 -33.56 22.94 -9.25
C ARG A 85 -32.09 22.68 -8.94
N ASP A 86 -31.77 22.53 -7.67
CA ASP A 86 -30.45 22.06 -7.23
C ASP A 86 -30.14 20.69 -7.84
N ILE A 87 -28.91 20.53 -8.27
CA ILE A 87 -28.40 19.26 -8.79
C ILE A 87 -27.86 18.45 -7.63
N LYS A 88 -28.49 17.33 -7.32
CA LYS A 88 -28.06 16.39 -6.28
C LYS A 88 -28.04 14.97 -6.84
N ALA A 89 -26.88 14.35 -6.83
CA ALA A 89 -26.72 12.98 -7.30
C ALA A 89 -25.73 12.20 -6.43
N ASN A 90 -25.95 10.88 -6.38
CA ASN A 90 -25.01 9.92 -5.81
C ASN A 90 -24.58 9.01 -6.96
N VAL A 91 -23.35 9.15 -7.37
CA VAL A 91 -22.80 8.43 -8.51
C VAL A 91 -21.90 7.32 -8.01
N LYS A 92 -21.94 6.16 -8.66
CA LYS A 92 -21.16 4.98 -8.30
C LYS A 92 -20.46 4.43 -9.53
N GLY A 93 -19.22 4.01 -9.35
CA GLY A 93 -18.41 3.26 -10.30
C GLY A 93 -17.75 2.08 -9.59
N SER A 94 -17.49 1.01 -10.33
CA SER A 94 -16.90 -0.21 -9.77
C SER A 94 -15.80 -0.72 -10.71
N PRO A 95 -14.60 -0.11 -10.71
CA PRO A 95 -13.44 -0.65 -11.41
C PRO A 95 -12.79 -1.78 -10.64
N ASP A 96 -12.09 -2.66 -11.36
CA ASP A 96 -11.20 -3.67 -10.82
C ASP A 96 -9.74 -3.21 -10.94
N SER A 97 -8.82 -3.78 -10.15
CA SER A 97 -7.39 -3.59 -10.33
C SER A 97 -6.61 -4.89 -10.32
N ASP A 98 -5.49 -4.85 -11.04
CA ASP A 98 -4.45 -5.86 -11.02
C ASP A 98 -3.16 -5.27 -10.47
N ASP A 99 -2.65 -5.87 -9.39
CA ASP A 99 -1.49 -5.37 -8.65
C ASP A 99 -0.34 -6.37 -8.75
N TYR A 100 0.83 -5.90 -9.15
CA TYR A 100 2.04 -6.68 -9.30
C TYR A 100 3.14 -6.13 -8.39
N ILE A 101 3.80 -7.00 -7.62
CA ILE A 101 4.95 -6.63 -6.80
C ILE A 101 6.11 -7.58 -7.03
N ALA A 102 7.30 -7.01 -7.11
CA ALA A 102 8.55 -7.76 -7.06
C ALA A 102 9.56 -7.02 -6.19
N SER A 103 10.24 -7.72 -5.30
CA SER A 103 11.22 -7.11 -4.40
C SER A 103 12.41 -8.05 -4.23
N ILE A 104 13.61 -7.46 -4.19
CA ILE A 104 14.84 -8.14 -3.80
C ILE A 104 15.56 -7.29 -2.77
N GLY A 105 16.05 -7.93 -1.72
CA GLY A 105 16.77 -7.25 -0.65
C GLY A 105 17.90 -8.10 -0.11
N GLY A 106 18.67 -7.53 0.79
CA GLY A 106 19.71 -8.26 1.50
C GLY A 106 20.41 -7.38 2.52
N GLY A 107 21.17 -8.00 3.37
CA GLY A 107 21.91 -7.32 4.42
C GLY A 107 23.03 -8.14 4.99
N TYR A 108 23.80 -7.50 5.86
CA TYR A 108 24.88 -8.12 6.58
C TYR A 108 24.78 -7.85 8.08
N ASN A 109 24.78 -8.90 8.90
CA ASN A 109 24.62 -8.81 10.34
C ASN A 109 25.97 -8.96 11.05
N PHE A 110 26.44 -7.88 11.65
CA PHE A 110 27.53 -7.93 12.61
C PHE A 110 26.99 -8.40 13.96
N GLY A 111 27.59 -9.42 14.55
CA GLY A 111 27.18 -9.94 15.85
C GLY A 111 28.28 -9.80 16.88
N GLN A 112 27.91 -9.36 18.10
CA GLN A 112 28.78 -9.37 19.27
C GLN A 112 27.99 -9.81 20.50
N GLY A 113 28.05 -11.10 20.85
CA GLY A 113 27.25 -11.67 21.92
C GLY A 113 25.76 -11.62 21.58
N ALA A 114 24.98 -10.99 22.42
CA ALA A 114 23.54 -10.82 22.24
C ALA A 114 23.15 -9.70 21.26
N LEU A 115 24.09 -8.83 20.92
CA LEU A 115 23.88 -7.68 20.03
C LEU A 115 24.08 -8.11 18.57
N SER A 116 23.13 -7.76 17.71
CA SER A 116 23.22 -7.88 16.25
C SER A 116 22.89 -6.52 15.62
N TYR A 117 23.68 -6.09 14.66
CA TYR A 117 23.47 -4.85 13.93
C TYR A 117 24.05 -4.97 12.52
N GLY A 118 23.53 -4.17 11.58
CA GLY A 118 24.08 -4.19 10.25
C GLY A 118 23.31 -3.36 9.22
N PRO A 119 23.93 -3.10 8.06
CA PRO A 119 23.27 -2.46 6.94
C PRO A 119 22.37 -3.46 6.21
N TYR A 120 21.35 -2.92 5.57
CA TYR A 120 20.52 -3.64 4.61
C TYR A 120 20.12 -2.72 3.46
N GLY A 121 19.76 -3.33 2.34
CA GLY A 121 19.22 -2.65 1.19
C GLY A 121 18.13 -3.48 0.53
N ARG A 122 17.23 -2.81 -0.19
CA ARG A 122 16.11 -3.43 -0.90
C ARG A 122 15.79 -2.62 -2.13
N LEU A 123 15.41 -3.28 -3.21
CA LEU A 123 14.80 -2.71 -4.39
C LEU A 123 13.41 -3.32 -4.54
N THR A 124 12.40 -2.49 -4.72
CA THR A 124 11.02 -2.92 -4.91
C THR A 124 10.46 -2.30 -6.17
N TYR A 125 9.76 -3.10 -6.96
CA TYR A 125 8.93 -2.70 -8.08
C TYR A 125 7.47 -3.00 -7.72
N LEU A 126 6.61 -2.01 -7.88
CA LEU A 126 5.15 -2.12 -7.74
C LEU A 126 4.49 -1.59 -9.01
N LYS A 127 3.48 -2.29 -9.51
CA LYS A 127 2.60 -1.81 -10.58
C LYS A 127 1.16 -2.09 -10.18
N VAL A 128 0.31 -1.08 -10.33
CA VAL A 128 -1.13 -1.15 -10.11
C VAL A 128 -1.81 -0.73 -11.40
N GLU A 129 -2.62 -1.61 -11.97
CA GLU A 129 -3.41 -1.36 -13.18
C GLU A 129 -4.88 -1.33 -12.77
N VAL A 130 -5.53 -0.17 -12.88
CA VAL A 130 -6.96 0.00 -12.62
C VAL A 130 -7.70 0.09 -13.94
N ASP A 131 -8.70 -0.74 -14.12
CA ASP A 131 -9.50 -0.80 -15.33
C ASP A 131 -10.30 0.49 -15.58
N ASP A 132 -10.63 0.74 -16.86
CA ASP A 132 -11.58 1.77 -17.23
C ASP A 132 -12.98 1.42 -16.72
N TYR A 133 -13.73 2.42 -16.33
CA TYR A 133 -15.08 2.21 -15.84
C TYR A 133 -16.03 3.35 -16.19
N LYS A 134 -17.32 3.02 -16.18
CA LYS A 134 -18.41 4.01 -16.31
C LYS A 134 -19.15 4.11 -15.01
N ASP A 135 -19.22 5.33 -14.49
CA ASP A 135 -20.05 5.56 -13.33
C ASP A 135 -21.55 5.75 -13.73
N SER A 136 -22.43 5.60 -12.77
CA SER A 136 -23.87 5.69 -12.94
C SER A 136 -24.53 6.30 -11.70
N GLY A 137 -25.75 6.89 -11.89
CA GLY A 137 -26.53 7.45 -10.78
C GLY A 137 -26.76 8.94 -10.85
N ALA A 138 -26.24 9.65 -11.87
CA ALA A 138 -26.52 11.06 -12.07
C ALA A 138 -27.91 11.36 -12.63
N GLY A 139 -28.64 10.32 -13.09
CA GLY A 139 -29.97 10.47 -13.62
C GLY A 139 -30.05 11.44 -14.82
N GLU A 140 -31.05 12.33 -14.82
CA GLU A 140 -31.30 13.31 -15.89
C GLU A 140 -30.23 14.42 -15.99
N PHE A 141 -29.31 14.50 -15.04
CA PHE A 141 -28.32 15.58 -15.01
C PHE A 141 -27.13 15.37 -15.96
N GLY A 142 -26.98 14.16 -16.53
CA GLY A 142 -25.92 13.86 -17.51
C GLY A 142 -24.51 13.98 -16.94
N LEU A 143 -24.33 13.76 -15.62
CA LEU A 143 -23.06 13.93 -14.91
C LEU A 143 -22.34 12.60 -14.66
N ASN A 144 -22.76 11.54 -15.33
CA ASN A 144 -22.03 10.26 -15.34
C ASN A 144 -20.74 10.38 -16.16
N LEU A 145 -19.67 9.78 -15.64
CA LEU A 145 -18.35 9.78 -16.26
C LEU A 145 -18.01 8.42 -16.86
N ASP A 146 -17.34 8.47 -18.00
CA ASP A 146 -16.52 7.41 -18.57
C ASP A 146 -15.09 7.74 -18.16
N VAL A 147 -14.49 6.92 -17.30
CA VAL A 147 -13.17 7.16 -16.69
C VAL A 147 -12.19 6.18 -17.35
N ASP A 148 -11.12 6.73 -17.92
CA ASP A 148 -10.07 5.92 -18.54
C ASP A 148 -9.33 5.11 -17.47
N GLY A 149 -8.87 3.91 -17.85
CA GLY A 149 -8.01 3.08 -17.02
C GLY A 149 -6.72 3.80 -16.62
N GLN A 150 -6.13 3.38 -15.52
CA GLN A 150 -5.00 4.07 -14.90
C GLN A 150 -3.92 3.05 -14.53
N ASP A 151 -2.68 3.40 -14.85
CA ASP A 151 -1.49 2.63 -14.45
C ASP A 151 -0.66 3.46 -13.49
N TRP A 152 -0.36 2.89 -12.33
CA TRP A 152 0.64 3.43 -11.41
C TRP A 152 1.83 2.49 -11.30
N LYS A 153 3.00 3.07 -11.28
CA LYS A 153 4.26 2.35 -11.08
C LYS A 153 5.02 3.02 -9.95
N SER A 154 5.75 2.21 -9.19
CA SER A 154 6.67 2.65 -8.17
C SER A 154 7.92 1.78 -8.24
N VAL A 155 9.07 2.39 -8.22
CA VAL A 155 10.37 1.72 -8.13
C VAL A 155 11.13 2.36 -6.99
N THR A 156 11.20 1.67 -5.86
CA THR A 156 11.87 2.21 -4.67
C THR A 156 13.16 1.48 -4.37
N SER A 157 14.18 2.24 -3.97
CA SER A 157 15.35 1.69 -3.30
C SER A 157 15.36 2.09 -1.83
N VAL A 158 15.69 1.14 -0.97
CA VAL A 158 15.79 1.31 0.48
C VAL A 158 17.21 1.04 0.90
N LEU A 159 17.85 1.96 1.63
CA LEU A 159 19.15 1.79 2.24
C LEU A 159 19.05 2.08 3.73
N GLY A 160 19.30 1.08 4.55
CA GLY A 160 19.06 1.20 5.98
C GLY A 160 20.08 0.50 6.86
N GLY A 161 19.88 0.72 8.15
CA GLY A 161 20.57 0.01 9.22
C GLY A 161 19.58 -0.54 10.24
N GLN A 162 19.95 -1.65 10.83
CA GLN A 162 19.16 -2.29 11.88
C GLN A 162 20.03 -2.66 13.07
N ILE A 163 19.42 -2.69 14.23
CA ILE A 163 20.03 -3.14 15.48
C ILE A 163 19.02 -3.94 16.28
N SER A 164 19.46 -5.05 16.85
CA SER A 164 18.65 -5.90 17.75
C SER A 164 19.48 -6.46 18.89
N TYR A 165 18.82 -6.76 20.00
CA TYR A 165 19.46 -7.33 21.18
C TYR A 165 18.67 -8.53 21.72
N ALA A 166 19.27 -9.72 21.70
CA ALA A 166 18.64 -10.96 22.17
C ALA A 166 18.84 -11.11 23.69
N SER A 167 17.78 -10.88 24.47
CA SER A 167 17.78 -11.09 25.93
C SER A 167 17.18 -12.43 26.29
N SER A 168 17.92 -13.25 27.04
CA SER A 168 17.43 -14.54 27.54
C SER A 168 16.70 -14.33 28.87
N GLU A 169 15.38 -14.51 28.83
CA GLU A 169 14.50 -14.34 29.96
C GLU A 169 13.95 -15.70 30.47
N SER A 170 13.30 -15.70 31.63
CA SER A 170 12.69 -16.90 32.20
C SER A 170 11.62 -17.53 31.30
N ILE A 171 10.91 -16.72 30.50
CA ILE A 171 9.85 -17.13 29.57
C ILE A 171 10.35 -17.54 28.19
N GLY A 172 11.57 -17.14 27.83
CA GLY A 172 12.14 -17.38 26.48
C GLY A 172 13.17 -16.34 26.09
N VAL A 173 13.38 -16.13 24.80
CA VAL A 173 14.28 -15.10 24.27
C VAL A 173 13.45 -13.94 23.75
N LEU A 174 13.71 -12.75 24.25
CA LEU A 174 13.12 -11.48 23.79
C LEU A 174 14.14 -10.73 22.93
N THR A 175 13.72 -10.25 21.77
CA THR A 175 14.61 -9.54 20.85
C THR A 175 13.97 -8.21 20.42
N PRO A 176 14.16 -7.12 21.19
CA PRO A 176 13.86 -5.78 20.70
C PRO A 176 14.73 -5.43 19.51
N GLN A 177 14.18 -4.64 18.60
CA GLN A 177 14.84 -4.22 17.37
C GLN A 177 14.44 -2.81 16.97
N VAL A 178 15.37 -2.11 16.32
CA VAL A 178 15.16 -0.80 15.70
C VAL A 178 15.77 -0.83 14.32
N ARG A 179 15.08 -0.24 13.35
CA ARG A 179 15.57 -0.05 11.99
C ARG A 179 15.29 1.38 11.53
N LEU A 180 16.23 1.93 10.78
CA LEU A 180 16.09 3.22 10.13
C LEU A 180 16.60 3.07 8.71
N ALA A 181 15.84 3.55 7.75
CA ALA A 181 16.20 3.52 6.34
C ALA A 181 15.88 4.84 5.65
N TRP A 182 16.65 5.17 4.65
CA TRP A 182 16.35 6.11 3.61
C TRP A 182 15.74 5.37 2.43
N VAL A 183 14.65 5.91 1.91
CA VAL A 183 13.92 5.40 0.75
C VAL A 183 14.01 6.44 -0.36
N HIS A 184 14.27 5.97 -1.57
CA HIS A 184 14.26 6.80 -2.77
C HIS A 184 13.29 6.19 -3.80
N GLU A 185 12.31 6.99 -4.24
CA GLU A 185 11.37 6.67 -5.31
C GLU A 185 11.93 7.17 -6.64
N TYR A 186 11.93 6.30 -7.66
CA TYR A 186 12.43 6.63 -9.00
C TYR A 186 11.31 7.02 -9.98
N GLU A 187 10.05 6.71 -9.64
CA GLU A 187 8.87 7.03 -10.45
C GLU A 187 8.09 8.14 -9.72
N ASP A 188 8.63 9.37 -9.78
CA ASP A 188 8.14 10.54 -9.06
C ASP A 188 7.34 11.53 -9.93
N ASP A 189 6.97 11.13 -11.15
CA ASP A 189 6.13 11.93 -12.03
C ASP A 189 4.64 11.88 -11.62
N SER A 190 3.95 13.01 -11.74
CA SER A 190 2.49 13.10 -11.53
C SER A 190 1.70 12.23 -12.50
N THR A 191 0.66 11.59 -12.01
CA THR A 191 -0.25 10.78 -12.82
C THR A 191 -1.42 11.62 -13.34
N LYS A 192 -1.82 11.37 -14.58
CA LYS A 192 -2.92 12.06 -15.27
C LYS A 192 -4.13 11.16 -15.37
N MET A 193 -5.17 11.50 -14.63
CA MET A 193 -6.48 10.86 -14.71
C MET A 193 -7.34 11.56 -15.76
N ARG A 194 -7.94 10.79 -16.65
CA ARG A 194 -8.82 11.28 -17.70
C ARG A 194 -10.21 10.73 -17.54
N ALA A 195 -11.20 11.59 -17.77
CA ALA A 195 -12.59 11.20 -17.79
C ALA A 195 -13.38 12.04 -18.82
N THR A 196 -14.50 11.51 -19.25
CA THR A 196 -15.39 12.17 -20.21
C THR A 196 -16.82 12.04 -19.69
N TYR A 197 -17.63 13.10 -19.76
CA TYR A 197 -19.05 12.93 -19.48
C TYR A 197 -19.69 12.06 -20.58
N ILE A 198 -20.41 11.02 -20.18
CA ILE A 198 -21.01 10.03 -21.09
C ILE A 198 -21.96 10.72 -22.07
N ASP A 199 -22.75 11.66 -21.57
CA ASP A 199 -23.77 12.38 -22.33
C ASP A 199 -23.26 13.66 -23.01
N ASP A 200 -21.96 13.98 -22.94
CA ASP A 200 -21.38 15.12 -23.68
C ASP A 200 -21.21 14.79 -25.17
N PRO A 201 -21.97 15.44 -26.07
CA PRO A 201 -21.85 15.18 -27.52
C PRO A 201 -20.48 15.54 -28.09
N ARG A 202 -19.74 16.42 -27.42
CA ARG A 202 -18.41 16.88 -27.85
C ARG A 202 -17.27 16.01 -27.34
N LYS A 203 -17.59 15.11 -26.38
CA LYS A 203 -16.59 14.23 -25.74
C LYS A 203 -15.39 15.01 -25.19
N ASN A 204 -15.66 16.15 -24.51
CA ASN A 204 -14.60 16.92 -23.87
C ASN A 204 -13.98 16.10 -22.73
N THR A 205 -12.66 16.01 -22.75
CA THR A 205 -11.91 15.30 -21.71
C THR A 205 -11.70 16.18 -20.49
N LEU A 206 -12.09 15.68 -19.34
CA LEU A 206 -11.68 16.20 -18.05
C LEU A 206 -10.31 15.63 -17.71
N LEU A 207 -9.41 16.47 -17.26
CA LEU A 207 -8.07 16.06 -16.85
C LEU A 207 -7.87 16.45 -15.39
N ALA A 208 -7.61 15.46 -14.55
CA ALA A 208 -7.07 15.66 -13.21
C ALA A 208 -5.61 15.21 -13.21
N VAL A 209 -4.76 15.98 -12.54
CA VAL A 209 -3.34 15.69 -12.37
C VAL A 209 -3.11 15.55 -10.88
N THR A 210 -2.47 14.45 -10.46
CA THR A 210 -2.06 14.26 -9.07
C THR A 210 -0.86 15.14 -8.75
N ASP A 211 -0.62 15.39 -7.47
CA ASP A 211 0.66 15.93 -7.04
C ASP A 211 1.79 14.92 -7.32
N ASP A 212 3.02 15.42 -7.45
CA ASP A 212 4.21 14.58 -7.62
C ASP A 212 4.47 13.83 -6.31
N PRO A 213 4.76 12.52 -6.34
CA PRO A 213 5.17 11.79 -5.15
C PRO A 213 6.48 12.32 -4.55
N ASP A 214 6.61 12.21 -3.22
CA ASP A 214 7.89 12.50 -2.56
C ASP A 214 8.96 11.50 -2.98
N SER A 215 10.04 11.99 -3.59
CA SER A 215 11.13 11.14 -4.08
C SER A 215 11.98 10.56 -2.95
N ASP A 216 12.11 11.28 -1.83
CA ASP A 216 13.01 10.93 -0.73
C ASP A 216 12.30 11.02 0.62
N TYR A 217 12.32 9.93 1.38
CA TYR A 217 11.77 9.88 2.72
C TYR A 217 12.50 8.87 3.60
N PHE A 218 12.15 8.82 4.89
CA PHE A 218 12.75 7.89 5.84
C PHE A 218 11.69 6.97 6.45
N GLU A 219 12.09 5.72 6.67
CA GLU A 219 11.31 4.74 7.43
C GLU A 219 11.96 4.47 8.78
N LEU A 220 11.20 4.56 9.84
CA LEU A 220 11.58 4.16 11.18
C LEU A 220 10.72 2.99 11.64
N GLY A 221 11.38 1.87 11.98
CA GLY A 221 10.73 0.69 12.53
C GLY A 221 11.24 0.38 13.93
N VAL A 222 10.31 0.12 14.85
CA VAL A 222 10.62 -0.36 16.20
C VAL A 222 9.79 -1.61 16.47
N GLY A 223 10.43 -2.66 16.95
CA GLY A 223 9.74 -3.92 17.18
C GLY A 223 10.32 -4.73 18.31
N ILE A 224 9.60 -5.77 18.67
CA ILE A 224 10.03 -6.80 19.59
C ILE A 224 9.55 -8.16 19.09
N SER A 225 10.43 -9.15 19.07
CA SER A 225 10.08 -10.55 18.87
C SER A 225 10.37 -11.36 20.11
N ALA A 226 9.58 -12.41 20.31
CA ALA A 226 9.70 -13.35 21.42
C ALA A 226 9.68 -14.78 20.91
N VAL A 227 10.64 -15.60 21.37
CA VAL A 227 10.66 -17.05 21.14
C VAL A 227 10.50 -17.71 22.50
N PHE A 228 9.32 -18.31 22.72
CA PHE A 228 8.98 -18.97 23.98
C PHE A 228 9.51 -20.40 24.03
N LYS A 229 9.71 -20.93 25.24
CA LYS A 229 10.24 -22.29 25.47
C LYS A 229 9.40 -23.42 24.90
N ASN A 230 8.13 -23.18 24.59
CA ASN A 230 7.19 -24.14 24.03
C ASN A 230 7.13 -24.11 22.49
N GLY A 231 8.09 -23.44 21.82
CA GLY A 231 8.13 -23.35 20.35
C GLY A 231 7.21 -22.27 19.74
N VAL A 232 6.44 -21.56 20.56
CA VAL A 232 5.64 -20.42 20.09
C VAL A 232 6.57 -19.23 19.88
N GLN A 233 6.37 -18.54 18.77
CA GLN A 233 7.02 -17.27 18.47
C GLN A 233 5.95 -16.21 18.32
N ALA A 234 6.22 -14.98 18.74
CA ALA A 234 5.35 -13.82 18.56
C ALA A 234 6.19 -12.60 18.23
N PHE A 235 5.60 -11.66 17.50
CA PHE A 235 6.23 -10.37 17.25
C PHE A 235 5.21 -9.23 17.27
N PHE A 236 5.70 -8.06 17.60
CA PHE A 236 5.00 -6.80 17.44
C PHE A 236 5.95 -5.79 16.82
N ASN A 237 5.51 -5.09 15.77
CA ASN A 237 6.26 -4.01 15.14
C ASN A 237 5.38 -2.77 15.02
N TYR A 238 6.02 -1.62 15.13
CA TYR A 238 5.52 -0.32 14.76
C TYR A 238 6.45 0.29 13.73
N ASP A 239 5.89 0.70 12.60
CA ASP A 239 6.61 1.34 11.50
C ASP A 239 5.96 2.67 11.18
N THR A 240 6.77 3.68 10.88
CA THR A 240 6.32 5.01 10.49
C THR A 240 7.19 5.59 9.40
N VAL A 241 6.60 6.40 8.54
CA VAL A 241 7.29 7.15 7.50
C VAL A 241 7.48 8.59 7.96
N LEU A 242 8.65 9.14 7.70
CA LEU A 242 9.09 10.47 8.10
C LEU A 242 9.59 11.24 6.87
N GLY A 243 9.23 12.52 6.76
CA GLY A 243 9.71 13.39 5.68
C GLY A 243 8.86 13.36 4.41
N MET A 244 7.68 12.78 4.45
CA MET A 244 6.66 12.99 3.43
C MET A 244 5.84 14.24 3.77
N ASP A 245 5.55 15.07 2.75
CA ASP A 245 4.86 16.34 2.95
C ASP A 245 3.35 16.17 3.18
N ASP A 246 2.72 15.25 2.45
CA ASP A 246 1.26 15.11 2.42
C ASP A 246 0.72 13.94 3.27
N PHE A 247 1.58 13.02 3.69
CA PHE A 247 1.17 11.81 4.38
C PHE A 247 1.92 11.58 5.69
N THR A 248 1.19 11.09 6.67
CA THR A 248 1.76 10.49 7.89
C THR A 248 1.26 9.06 7.98
N ILE A 249 2.17 8.11 7.92
CA ILE A 249 1.84 6.68 7.94
C ILE A 249 2.28 6.09 9.27
N HIS A 250 1.36 5.39 9.93
CA HIS A 250 1.62 4.61 11.14
C HIS A 250 1.10 3.19 10.91
N MET A 251 1.99 2.22 10.95
CA MET A 251 1.64 0.81 10.76
C MET A 251 1.95 0.01 12.03
N PHE A 252 0.99 -0.75 12.49
CA PHE A 252 1.15 -1.68 13.60
C PHE A 252 0.98 -3.11 13.09
N SER A 253 1.97 -3.95 13.35
CA SER A 253 1.96 -5.35 12.92
C SER A 253 2.09 -6.26 14.13
N LEU A 254 1.19 -7.24 14.22
CA LEU A 254 1.22 -8.28 15.24
C LEU A 254 1.13 -9.65 14.56
N GLY A 255 1.99 -10.56 14.93
CA GLY A 255 1.95 -11.91 14.38
C GLY A 255 2.49 -12.98 15.33
N GLY A 256 2.19 -14.22 14.99
CA GLY A 256 2.67 -15.37 15.73
C GLY A 256 2.94 -16.57 14.82
N ARG A 257 3.88 -17.42 15.24
CA ARG A 257 4.23 -18.66 14.59
C ARG A 257 4.30 -19.78 15.63
N TRP A 258 3.81 -20.91 15.27
CA TRP A 258 3.93 -22.11 16.08
C TRP A 258 4.66 -23.19 15.27
N GLU A 259 5.78 -23.65 15.80
CA GLU A 259 6.52 -24.81 15.25
C GLU A 259 6.03 -26.08 15.94
N PHE A 260 5.57 -27.04 15.16
CA PHE A 260 5.10 -28.36 15.61
C PHE A 260 5.85 -29.48 14.92
#